data_5f836c3b1245410b94509a9e4b4a8adb
#
_entry.id   5f836c3b1245410b94509a9e4b4a8adb
#
_cell.length_a   1.000
_cell.length_b   1.000
_cell.length_c   1.000
_cell.angle_alpha   90.00
_cell.angle_beta   90.00
_cell.angle_gamma   90.00
#
_symmetry.space_group_name_H-M   'P 1'
#
loop_
_entity.id
_entity.type
_entity.pdbx_description
1 polymer ?
#
loop_
_entity_poly.entity_id
_entity_poly.type
_entity_poly.pdbx_seq_one_letter_code
_entity_poly.pdbx_strand_id
1 'polypeptide(L)'
;MRTTRATLALATILFLAGCSQTSPSSAGSAAATATGSGPAAAATSSSGGGASASGSASPSIPAGHQAVTAPTSGLTFAVPEDWQDINALPEAQKALLARAQGQDPSVLSQRLSSTDAFYGRFSQSGGLSFNSVAVAKEAETSSTPPSQASLDEIITRQGGTPTGYSTKPSTYGQAAVDTSTAQVQGTQTAGAVIAVPTSSGTYVRIAVTAGSAEEVDTIVSTILTTAH
;
A
#
# COMPACT_ATOMS: atom_id res chain seq x y z
N MET A 1 -41.39 21.77 22.48
CA MET A 1 -40.59 21.38 21.31
C MET A 1 -39.12 21.54 21.66
N ARG A 2 -38.39 20.44 21.94
CA ARG A 2 -36.97 20.44 22.26
C ARG A 2 -36.22 19.97 21.01
N THR A 3 -35.48 20.87 20.37
CA THR A 3 -34.64 20.60 19.22
C THR A 3 -33.31 19.98 19.72
N THR A 4 -33.16 18.70 19.52
CA THR A 4 -31.91 17.97 19.77
C THR A 4 -30.95 18.28 18.62
N ARG A 5 -29.92 19.09 18.89
CA ARG A 5 -28.82 19.32 17.93
C ARG A 5 -27.90 18.08 17.97
N ALA A 6 -27.97 17.29 16.90
CA ALA A 6 -27.01 16.23 16.65
C ALA A 6 -25.66 16.87 16.26
N THR A 7 -24.66 16.72 17.09
CA THR A 7 -23.29 17.13 16.81
C THR A 7 -22.68 16.07 15.89
N LEU A 8 -22.52 16.42 14.63
CA LEU A 8 -21.88 15.57 13.62
C LEU A 8 -20.37 15.58 13.89
N ALA A 9 -19.84 14.50 14.42
CA ALA A 9 -18.40 14.30 14.55
C ALA A 9 -17.83 14.00 13.14
N LEU A 10 -17.14 14.99 12.59
CA LEU A 10 -16.46 14.90 11.29
C LEU A 10 -15.16 14.12 11.49
N ALA A 11 -15.15 12.84 11.14
CA ALA A 11 -13.91 12.06 11.09
C ALA A 11 -13.10 12.49 9.86
N THR A 12 -12.17 13.41 10.09
CA THR A 12 -11.24 13.90 9.06
C THR A 12 -10.10 12.90 8.92
N ILE A 13 -10.13 12.09 7.87
CA ILE A 13 -9.02 11.20 7.53
C ILE A 13 -7.93 12.06 6.88
N LEU A 14 -6.96 12.53 7.67
CA LEU A 14 -5.81 13.29 7.21
C LEU A 14 -4.65 12.33 6.91
N PHE A 15 -4.27 12.21 5.65
CA PHE A 15 -2.94 11.73 5.27
C PHE A 15 -1.96 12.90 5.50
N LEU A 16 -1.23 12.88 6.60
CA LEU A 16 -0.09 13.79 6.80
C LEU A 16 1.18 13.09 6.35
N ALA A 17 1.86 13.71 5.39
CA ALA A 17 3.23 13.39 5.03
C ALA A 17 4.10 13.46 6.29
N GLY A 18 4.72 12.33 6.67
CA GLY A 18 5.58 12.25 7.83
C GLY A 18 6.89 13.01 7.60
N CYS A 19 7.15 14.02 8.42
CA CYS A 19 8.44 14.68 8.50
C CYS A 19 9.51 13.72 9.00
N SER A 20 10.62 13.66 8.27
CA SER A 20 11.87 13.03 8.63
C SER A 20 12.35 13.50 10.02
N GLN A 21 12.45 12.57 10.97
CA GLN A 21 13.22 12.80 12.19
C GLN A 21 14.63 12.25 12.01
N THR A 22 15.57 13.17 11.96
CA THR A 22 17.01 12.96 12.14
C THR A 22 17.30 12.40 13.53
N SER A 23 17.82 11.19 13.62
CA SER A 23 18.36 10.64 14.86
C SER A 23 19.85 10.96 14.98
N PRO A 24 20.33 11.32 16.17
CA PRO A 24 21.75 11.63 16.38
C PRO A 24 22.60 10.36 16.49
N SER A 25 23.77 10.44 15.87
CA SER A 25 24.88 9.48 15.95
C SER A 25 25.31 9.21 17.38
N SER A 26 25.53 7.95 17.72
CA SER A 26 26.38 7.54 18.82
C SER A 26 27.52 6.69 18.28
N ALA A 27 28.72 7.25 18.38
CA ALA A 27 29.98 6.61 18.11
C ALA A 27 30.29 5.56 19.20
N GLY A 28 30.78 4.40 18.78
CA GLY A 28 31.32 3.36 19.65
C GLY A 28 32.31 2.52 18.88
N SER A 29 33.60 2.88 19.04
CA SER A 29 34.77 2.11 18.59
C SER A 29 34.93 0.82 19.39
N ALA A 30 35.24 -0.28 18.71
CA ALA A 30 36.17 -1.31 19.24
C ALA A 30 36.74 -2.14 18.08
N ALA A 31 38.03 -2.04 17.93
CA ALA A 31 38.86 -2.86 17.06
C ALA A 31 39.09 -4.25 17.67
N ALA A 32 39.11 -5.27 16.83
CA ALA A 32 39.83 -6.51 17.12
C ALA A 32 40.34 -7.11 15.82
N THR A 33 41.65 -7.05 15.67
CA THR A 33 42.49 -7.76 14.71
C THR A 33 42.56 -9.25 15.02
N ALA A 34 42.41 -10.10 14.02
CA ALA A 34 42.93 -11.45 14.02
C ALA A 34 43.35 -11.85 12.60
N THR A 35 44.67 -11.95 12.46
CA THR A 35 45.45 -12.53 11.36
C THR A 35 45.28 -14.04 11.34
N GLY A 36 45.08 -14.64 10.16
CA GLY A 36 45.11 -16.08 9.93
C GLY A 36 45.44 -16.39 8.48
N SER A 37 46.73 -16.61 8.19
CA SER A 37 47.26 -17.04 6.89
C SER A 37 47.21 -18.56 6.76
N GLY A 38 46.98 -19.09 5.54
CA GLY A 38 47.28 -20.44 5.18
C GLY A 38 46.50 -21.00 3.98
N PRO A 39 47.04 -21.94 3.20
CA PRO A 39 47.40 -21.64 1.81
C PRO A 39 46.52 -22.34 0.76
N ALA A 40 46.83 -22.00 -0.48
CA ALA A 40 46.25 -22.41 -1.73
C ALA A 40 46.10 -23.92 -1.95
N ALA A 41 45.03 -24.34 -2.61
CA ALA A 41 45.01 -25.51 -3.47
C ALA A 41 44.22 -25.19 -4.76
N ALA A 42 44.87 -25.51 -5.84
CA ALA A 42 44.45 -25.23 -7.20
C ALA A 42 43.51 -26.28 -7.76
N ALA A 43 42.84 -25.87 -8.85
CA ALA A 43 42.27 -26.64 -9.96
C ALA A 43 40.97 -27.38 -9.75
N THR A 44 39.96 -27.07 -10.50
CA THR A 44 39.70 -27.66 -11.84
C THR A 44 38.60 -26.93 -12.56
N SER A 45 38.87 -26.58 -13.80
CA SER A 45 37.91 -26.08 -14.77
C SER A 45 36.84 -27.15 -15.07
N SER A 46 35.55 -26.78 -14.96
CA SER A 46 34.46 -27.48 -15.63
C SER A 46 33.64 -26.47 -16.37
N SER A 47 33.88 -26.40 -17.64
CA SER A 47 33.02 -25.76 -18.62
C SER A 47 31.71 -26.55 -18.73
N GLY A 48 30.62 -25.85 -18.83
CA GLY A 48 29.37 -26.40 -19.33
C GLY A 48 28.15 -26.11 -18.47
N GLY A 49 27.35 -25.22 -18.89
CA GLY A 49 26.03 -25.00 -18.37
C GLY A 49 25.58 -23.59 -18.66
N GLY A 50 25.06 -23.40 -19.89
CA GLY A 50 24.34 -22.18 -20.21
C GLY A 50 23.26 -21.95 -19.16
N ALA A 51 23.48 -20.96 -18.31
CA ALA A 51 22.42 -20.39 -17.53
C ALA A 51 21.45 -19.76 -18.53
N SER A 52 20.40 -20.52 -18.90
CA SER A 52 19.18 -19.92 -19.40
C SER A 52 18.80 -18.86 -18.38
N ALA A 53 18.93 -17.61 -18.74
CA ALA A 53 18.30 -16.52 -18.01
C ALA A 53 16.82 -16.90 -17.99
N SER A 54 16.37 -17.41 -16.86
CA SER A 54 14.95 -17.50 -16.56
C SER A 54 14.47 -16.06 -16.53
N GLY A 55 14.02 -15.56 -17.68
CA GLY A 55 13.29 -14.33 -17.75
C GLY A 55 12.13 -14.51 -16.79
N SER A 56 12.13 -13.77 -15.68
CA SER A 56 10.99 -13.70 -14.79
C SER A 56 9.83 -13.20 -15.63
N ALA A 57 8.96 -14.12 -16.04
CA ALA A 57 7.75 -13.74 -16.75
C ALA A 57 6.98 -12.80 -15.81
N SER A 58 6.68 -11.61 -16.28
CA SER A 58 5.80 -10.70 -15.53
C SER A 58 4.52 -11.44 -15.20
N PRO A 59 4.02 -11.32 -13.95
CA PRO A 59 2.79 -11.97 -13.56
C PRO A 59 1.68 -11.63 -14.54
N SER A 60 0.90 -12.66 -14.95
CA SER A 60 -0.22 -12.45 -15.86
C SER A 60 -1.36 -11.74 -15.11
N ILE A 61 -1.96 -10.73 -15.75
CA ILE A 61 -3.15 -10.08 -15.23
C ILE A 61 -4.33 -11.05 -15.31
N PRO A 62 -5.04 -11.31 -14.20
CA PRO A 62 -6.20 -12.21 -14.20
C PRO A 62 -7.33 -11.69 -15.10
N ALA A 63 -8.17 -12.59 -15.63
CA ALA A 63 -9.37 -12.21 -16.38
C ALA A 63 -10.28 -11.30 -15.51
N GLY A 64 -10.89 -10.29 -16.11
CA GLY A 64 -11.73 -9.30 -15.42
C GLY A 64 -10.94 -8.27 -14.60
N HIS A 65 -9.62 -8.19 -14.81
CA HIS A 65 -8.76 -7.20 -14.17
C HIS A 65 -7.97 -6.41 -15.22
N GLN A 66 -7.54 -5.22 -14.84
CA GLN A 66 -6.65 -4.35 -15.59
C GLN A 66 -5.34 -4.14 -14.84
N ALA A 67 -4.25 -3.94 -15.58
CA ALA A 67 -2.97 -3.56 -15.00
C ALA A 67 -2.96 -2.08 -14.62
N VAL A 68 -2.45 -1.79 -13.44
CA VAL A 68 -2.21 -0.44 -12.93
C VAL A 68 -0.73 -0.31 -12.64
N THR A 69 -0.10 0.74 -13.16
CA THR A 69 1.28 1.08 -12.82
C THR A 69 1.30 2.38 -12.02
N ALA A 70 1.93 2.34 -10.86
CA ALA A 70 2.20 3.52 -10.04
C ALA A 70 3.47 4.21 -10.60
N PRO A 71 3.37 5.39 -11.22
CA PRO A 71 4.43 5.93 -12.06
C PRO A 71 5.72 6.29 -11.31
N THR A 72 5.64 6.70 -10.04
CA THR A 72 6.82 7.07 -9.24
C THR A 72 7.58 5.85 -8.73
N SER A 73 6.85 4.84 -8.24
CA SER A 73 7.45 3.62 -7.70
C SER A 73 7.78 2.57 -8.77
N GLY A 74 7.14 2.67 -9.93
CA GLY A 74 7.23 1.65 -10.99
C GLY A 74 6.48 0.36 -10.67
N LEU A 75 5.79 0.28 -9.52
CA LEU A 75 5.05 -0.91 -9.13
C LEU A 75 3.83 -1.11 -10.03
N THR A 76 3.75 -2.27 -10.65
CA THR A 76 2.60 -2.69 -11.47
C THR A 76 1.83 -3.80 -10.74
N PHE A 77 0.49 -3.72 -10.71
CA PHE A 77 -0.38 -4.71 -10.10
C PHE A 77 -1.76 -4.71 -10.77
N ALA A 78 -2.60 -5.69 -10.47
CA ALA A 78 -3.94 -5.80 -11.03
C ALA A 78 -5.01 -5.21 -10.10
N VAL A 79 -5.99 -4.54 -10.70
CA VAL A 79 -7.26 -4.14 -10.06
C VAL A 79 -8.44 -4.59 -10.94
N PRO A 80 -9.68 -4.72 -10.43
CA PRO A 80 -10.84 -5.02 -11.25
C PRO A 80 -10.97 -4.05 -12.45
N GLU A 81 -11.34 -4.57 -13.62
CA GLU A 81 -11.38 -3.79 -14.88
C GLU A 81 -12.42 -2.65 -14.87
N ASP A 82 -13.44 -2.75 -14.02
CA ASP A 82 -14.48 -1.75 -13.86
C ASP A 82 -14.11 -0.60 -12.90
N TRP A 83 -12.90 -0.62 -12.34
CA TRP A 83 -12.39 0.45 -11.50
C TRP A 83 -11.81 1.58 -12.35
N GLN A 84 -12.06 2.81 -11.92
CA GLN A 84 -11.64 4.02 -12.61
C GLN A 84 -10.41 4.64 -11.94
N ASP A 85 -9.53 5.22 -12.75
CA ASP A 85 -8.46 6.07 -12.24
C ASP A 85 -9.04 7.40 -11.73
N ILE A 86 -9.03 7.56 -10.41
CA ILE A 86 -9.57 8.75 -9.75
C ILE A 86 -8.68 9.97 -10.01
N ASN A 87 -7.37 9.77 -10.22
CA ASN A 87 -6.47 10.87 -10.57
C ASN A 87 -6.80 11.48 -11.93
N ALA A 88 -7.27 10.66 -12.87
CA ALA A 88 -7.63 11.07 -14.23
C ALA A 88 -9.05 11.68 -14.35
N LEU A 89 -9.87 11.61 -13.30
CA LEU A 89 -11.23 12.18 -13.34
C LEU A 89 -11.20 13.71 -13.53
N PRO A 90 -12.16 14.27 -14.28
CA PRO A 90 -12.37 15.72 -14.33
C PRO A 90 -12.64 16.30 -12.93
N GLU A 91 -12.17 17.53 -12.68
CA GLU A 91 -12.32 18.18 -11.37
C GLU A 91 -13.77 18.24 -10.87
N ALA A 92 -14.73 18.43 -11.78
CA ALA A 92 -16.15 18.41 -11.41
C ALA A 92 -16.59 17.04 -10.84
N GLN A 93 -16.07 15.94 -11.41
CA GLN A 93 -16.35 14.58 -10.92
C GLN A 93 -15.63 14.30 -9.60
N LYS A 94 -14.37 14.76 -9.44
CA LYS A 94 -13.65 14.68 -8.15
C LYS A 94 -14.40 15.43 -7.06
N ALA A 95 -14.95 16.61 -7.36
CA ALA A 95 -15.76 17.38 -6.41
C ALA A 95 -17.05 16.64 -6.01
N LEU A 96 -17.71 15.96 -6.96
CA LEU A 96 -18.88 15.13 -6.68
C LEU A 96 -18.51 13.93 -5.82
N LEU A 97 -17.38 13.25 -6.13
CA LEU A 97 -16.85 12.14 -5.36
C LEU A 97 -16.55 12.55 -3.91
N ALA A 98 -15.87 13.68 -3.71
CA ALA A 98 -15.58 14.22 -2.37
C ALA A 98 -16.88 14.44 -1.57
N ARG A 99 -17.87 15.10 -2.18
CA ARG A 99 -19.17 15.36 -1.53
C ARG A 99 -19.92 14.06 -1.20
N ALA A 100 -19.89 13.06 -2.09
CA ALA A 100 -20.50 11.76 -1.84
C ALA A 100 -19.85 11.02 -0.68
N GLN A 101 -18.56 11.29 -0.40
CA GLN A 101 -17.83 10.78 0.76
C GLN A 101 -17.96 11.69 2.00
N GLY A 102 -18.74 12.77 1.93
CA GLY A 102 -18.86 13.75 3.03
C GLY A 102 -17.60 14.58 3.26
N GLN A 103 -16.73 14.69 2.25
CA GLN A 103 -15.45 15.39 2.34
C GLN A 103 -15.50 16.71 1.55
N ASP A 104 -14.66 17.66 1.97
CA ASP A 104 -14.42 18.87 1.18
C ASP A 104 -13.58 18.50 -0.07
N PRO A 105 -13.90 19.02 -1.27
CA PRO A 105 -13.13 18.77 -2.48
C PRO A 105 -11.63 19.07 -2.35
N SER A 106 -11.24 20.06 -1.56
CA SER A 106 -9.83 20.40 -1.32
C SER A 106 -9.08 19.28 -0.59
N VAL A 107 -9.75 18.57 0.33
CA VAL A 107 -9.18 17.42 1.04
C VAL A 107 -8.92 16.26 0.09
N LEU A 108 -9.85 15.98 -0.82
CA LEU A 108 -9.64 14.98 -1.86
C LEU A 108 -8.47 15.38 -2.78
N SER A 109 -8.42 16.62 -3.25
CA SER A 109 -7.32 17.11 -4.09
C SER A 109 -5.97 16.99 -3.40
N GLN A 110 -5.87 17.32 -2.12
CA GLN A 110 -4.65 17.15 -1.33
C GLN A 110 -4.25 15.68 -1.22
N ARG A 111 -5.21 14.78 -0.97
CA ARG A 111 -4.95 13.33 -0.96
C ARG A 111 -4.42 12.86 -2.31
N LEU A 112 -5.07 13.23 -3.41
CA LEU A 112 -4.66 12.86 -4.76
C LEU A 112 -3.23 13.33 -5.07
N SER A 113 -2.82 14.49 -4.57
CA SER A 113 -1.45 15.00 -4.78
C SER A 113 -0.37 14.15 -4.10
N SER A 114 -0.72 13.45 -3.02
CA SER A 114 0.18 12.55 -2.26
C SER A 114 0.09 11.08 -2.66
N THR A 115 -0.84 10.72 -3.58
CA THR A 115 -0.95 9.38 -4.13
C THR A 115 -0.28 9.27 -5.49
N ASP A 116 0.36 8.13 -5.74
CA ASP A 116 1.01 7.80 -7.00
C ASP A 116 -0.01 7.21 -8.00
N ALA A 117 -0.93 6.38 -7.50
CA ALA A 117 -2.06 5.84 -8.24
C ALA A 117 -3.27 5.74 -7.31
N PHE A 118 -4.47 6.06 -7.80
CA PHE A 118 -5.70 5.93 -7.03
C PHE A 118 -6.82 5.40 -7.93
N TYR A 119 -7.20 4.15 -7.69
CA TYR A 119 -8.26 3.47 -8.43
C TYR A 119 -9.42 3.13 -7.51
N GLY A 120 -10.64 3.19 -8.04
CA GLY A 120 -11.79 2.83 -7.24
C GLY A 120 -13.10 2.78 -8.02
N ARG A 121 -14.12 2.30 -7.31
CA ARG A 121 -15.48 2.14 -7.81
C ARG A 121 -16.48 2.40 -6.70
N PHE A 122 -17.58 3.07 -7.03
CA PHE A 122 -18.77 3.07 -6.18
C PHE A 122 -19.50 1.74 -6.30
N SER A 123 -19.70 1.07 -5.18
CA SER A 123 -20.59 -0.08 -5.07
C SER A 123 -21.97 0.40 -4.61
N GLN A 124 -23.02 -0.10 -5.27
CA GLN A 124 -24.42 0.17 -4.88
C GLN A 124 -25.02 -1.00 -4.10
N SER A 125 -24.25 -2.06 -3.87
CA SER A 125 -24.71 -3.26 -3.15
C SER A 125 -24.75 -2.99 -1.65
N GLY A 126 -25.94 -2.75 -1.10
CA GLY A 126 -26.13 -2.61 0.36
C GLY A 126 -25.85 -1.23 0.95
N GLY A 127 -25.65 -0.21 0.14
CA GLY A 127 -25.33 1.17 0.53
C GLY A 127 -24.27 1.77 -0.38
N LEU A 128 -24.02 3.08 -0.26
CA LEU A 128 -22.95 3.73 -0.99
C LEU A 128 -21.61 3.35 -0.34
N SER A 129 -20.97 2.27 -0.79
CA SER A 129 -19.59 1.95 -0.43
C SER A 129 -18.65 2.33 -1.58
N PHE A 130 -17.50 2.86 -1.23
CA PHE A 130 -16.45 3.18 -2.20
C PHE A 130 -15.27 2.21 -2.01
N ASN A 131 -15.18 1.25 -2.91
CA ASN A 131 -14.04 0.32 -2.95
C ASN A 131 -12.88 0.99 -3.67
N SER A 132 -11.69 0.97 -3.07
CA SER A 132 -10.55 1.69 -3.62
C SER A 132 -9.21 1.10 -3.25
N VAL A 133 -8.23 1.40 -4.10
CA VAL A 133 -6.79 1.18 -3.89
C VAL A 133 -6.07 2.50 -4.10
N ALA A 134 -5.30 2.93 -3.13
CA ALA A 134 -4.48 4.13 -3.19
C ALA A 134 -3.01 3.78 -2.92
N VAL A 135 -2.13 4.07 -3.86
CA VAL A 135 -0.69 3.86 -3.76
C VAL A 135 -0.03 5.14 -3.25
N ALA A 136 0.78 5.05 -2.22
CA ALA A 136 1.54 6.20 -1.73
C ALA A 136 2.67 6.57 -2.71
N LYS A 137 2.89 7.87 -2.92
CA LYS A 137 3.99 8.38 -3.74
C LYS A 137 5.36 8.08 -3.16
N GLU A 138 5.45 8.11 -1.82
CA GLU A 138 6.71 7.87 -1.12
C GLU A 138 6.88 6.39 -0.85
N ALA A 139 7.97 5.81 -1.33
CA ALA A 139 8.41 4.47 -0.96
C ALA A 139 9.19 4.51 0.36
N GLU A 140 9.03 3.49 1.17
CA GLU A 140 9.86 3.33 2.37
C GLU A 140 11.22 2.73 1.99
N THR A 141 12.29 3.38 2.44
CA THR A 141 13.68 2.95 2.18
C THR A 141 14.13 1.78 3.06
N SER A 142 13.22 1.17 3.81
CA SER A 142 13.51 -0.01 4.63
C SER A 142 13.78 -1.24 3.76
N SER A 143 14.77 -2.04 4.12
CA SER A 143 15.05 -3.35 3.49
C SER A 143 14.26 -4.50 4.12
N THR A 144 13.47 -4.24 5.14
CA THR A 144 12.61 -5.21 5.83
C THR A 144 11.17 -4.75 5.82
N PRO A 145 10.19 -5.68 5.86
CA PRO A 145 8.78 -5.31 5.96
C PRO A 145 8.54 -4.36 7.15
N PRO A 146 7.72 -3.32 6.99
CA PRO A 146 7.32 -2.47 8.11
C PRO A 146 6.72 -3.29 9.25
N SER A 147 7.01 -2.88 10.48
CA SER A 147 6.47 -3.54 11.66
C SER A 147 4.96 -3.28 11.81
N GLN A 148 4.28 -4.15 12.57
CA GLN A 148 2.89 -3.95 12.94
C GLN A 148 2.65 -2.55 13.52
N ALA A 149 3.45 -2.14 14.49
CA ALA A 149 3.30 -0.83 15.13
C ALA A 149 3.37 0.35 14.15
N SER A 150 4.20 0.23 13.11
CA SER A 150 4.30 1.25 12.06
C SER A 150 3.02 1.33 11.21
N LEU A 151 2.44 0.19 10.84
CA LEU A 151 1.20 0.16 10.06
C LEU A 151 -0.03 0.52 10.91
N ASP A 152 -0.10 0.05 12.17
CA ASP A 152 -1.14 0.43 13.15
C ASP A 152 -1.21 1.96 13.32
N GLU A 153 -0.05 2.63 13.40
CA GLU A 153 0.01 4.09 13.49
C GLU A 153 -0.57 4.77 12.25
N ILE A 154 -0.29 4.23 11.05
CA ILE A 154 -0.83 4.76 9.80
C ILE A 154 -2.36 4.61 9.78
N ILE A 155 -2.87 3.41 10.11
CA ILE A 155 -4.30 3.12 10.16
C ILE A 155 -5.00 4.05 11.16
N THR A 156 -4.43 4.19 12.37
CA THR A 156 -5.00 5.03 13.42
C THR A 156 -5.04 6.50 13.03
N ARG A 157 -3.98 7.02 12.40
CA ARG A 157 -3.96 8.39 11.85
C ARG A 157 -5.02 8.61 10.77
N GLN A 158 -5.41 7.56 10.05
CA GLN A 158 -6.48 7.60 9.06
C GLN A 158 -7.88 7.43 9.66
N GLY A 159 -7.99 7.33 10.98
CA GLY A 159 -9.27 7.15 11.68
C GLY A 159 -9.80 5.71 11.64
N GLY A 160 -8.97 4.74 11.23
CA GLY A 160 -9.27 3.33 11.29
C GLY A 160 -8.87 2.70 12.63
N THR A 161 -9.38 1.50 12.86
CA THR A 161 -8.99 0.64 13.98
C THR A 161 -8.28 -0.59 13.42
N PRO A 162 -6.99 -0.83 13.73
CA PRO A 162 -6.28 -2.03 13.32
C PRO A 162 -6.97 -3.30 13.82
N THR A 163 -6.99 -4.34 13.01
CA THR A 163 -7.66 -5.62 13.35
C THR A 163 -6.75 -6.83 13.20
N GLY A 164 -5.65 -6.74 12.47
CA GLY A 164 -4.73 -7.87 12.36
C GLY A 164 -3.59 -7.62 11.41
N TYR A 165 -2.38 -7.95 11.88
CA TYR A 165 -1.14 -7.88 11.11
C TYR A 165 -0.67 -9.26 10.67
N SER A 166 -0.16 -9.35 9.45
CA SER A 166 0.47 -10.55 8.89
C SER A 166 1.54 -10.20 7.86
N THR A 167 2.45 -11.13 7.59
CA THR A 167 3.31 -11.07 6.41
C THR A 167 2.86 -12.10 5.40
N LYS A 168 2.85 -11.73 4.12
CA LYS A 168 2.42 -12.59 3.02
C LYS A 168 3.48 -12.58 1.90
N PRO A 169 3.68 -13.69 1.19
CA PRO A 169 4.61 -13.71 0.06
C PRO A 169 4.11 -12.80 -1.07
N SER A 170 5.05 -12.17 -1.77
CA SER A 170 4.85 -11.42 -3.01
C SER A 170 6.01 -11.69 -3.97
N THR A 171 5.98 -11.12 -5.17
CA THR A 171 7.00 -11.37 -6.21
C THR A 171 8.43 -11.08 -5.75
N TYR A 172 8.64 -10.00 -4.99
CA TYR A 172 9.97 -9.54 -4.58
C TYR A 172 10.29 -9.78 -3.10
N GLY A 173 9.50 -10.62 -2.42
CA GLY A 173 9.75 -10.96 -1.01
C GLY A 173 8.50 -10.97 -0.14
N GLN A 174 8.68 -10.70 1.16
CA GLN A 174 7.55 -10.67 2.09
C GLN A 174 6.92 -9.28 2.11
N ALA A 175 5.64 -9.19 1.81
CA ALA A 175 4.83 -8.00 2.03
C ALA A 175 4.28 -7.99 3.46
N ALA A 176 4.18 -6.81 4.07
CA ALA A 176 3.43 -6.62 5.30
C ALA A 176 1.98 -6.24 4.97
N VAL A 177 1.03 -6.82 5.70
CA VAL A 177 -0.40 -6.57 5.56
C VAL A 177 -0.98 -6.30 6.94
N ASP A 178 -1.61 -5.15 7.11
CA ASP A 178 -2.34 -4.82 8.32
C ASP A 178 -3.78 -4.45 7.98
N THR A 179 -4.73 -5.21 8.50
CA THR A 179 -6.16 -5.03 8.25
C THR A 179 -6.78 -4.08 9.26
N SER A 180 -7.89 -3.45 8.88
CA SER A 180 -8.56 -2.46 9.71
C SER A 180 -10.06 -2.39 9.45
N THR A 181 -10.75 -1.74 10.37
CA THR A 181 -12.13 -1.28 10.18
C THR A 181 -12.22 0.23 10.40
N ALA A 182 -13.14 0.88 9.72
CA ALA A 182 -13.43 2.29 9.93
C ALA A 182 -14.93 2.56 9.81
N GLN A 183 -15.39 3.69 10.38
CA GLN A 183 -16.76 4.17 10.22
C GLN A 183 -16.76 5.34 9.23
N VAL A 184 -17.42 5.16 8.10
CA VAL A 184 -17.60 6.21 7.10
C VAL A 184 -19.09 6.53 7.00
N GLN A 185 -19.48 7.73 7.41
CA GLN A 185 -20.89 8.18 7.41
C GLN A 185 -21.86 7.21 8.10
N GLY A 186 -21.42 6.60 9.21
CA GLY A 186 -22.22 5.63 9.97
C GLY A 186 -22.25 4.22 9.38
N THR A 187 -21.57 3.99 8.25
CA THR A 187 -21.40 2.66 7.67
C THR A 187 -20.02 2.13 8.02
N GLN A 188 -19.96 0.89 8.54
CA GLN A 188 -18.70 0.23 8.79
C GLN A 188 -18.08 -0.21 7.46
N THR A 189 -16.82 0.11 7.27
CA THR A 189 -16.01 -0.32 6.12
C THR A 189 -14.82 -1.14 6.61
N ALA A 190 -14.34 -2.02 5.76
CA ALA A 190 -13.10 -2.74 5.97
C ALA A 190 -11.97 -2.10 5.17
N GLY A 191 -10.75 -2.25 5.64
CA GLY A 191 -9.57 -1.75 4.96
C GLY A 191 -8.33 -2.58 5.25
N ALA A 192 -7.26 -2.31 4.48
CA ALA A 192 -5.92 -2.79 4.78
C ALA A 192 -4.88 -1.76 4.35
N VAL A 193 -3.79 -1.68 5.09
CA VAL A 193 -2.55 -1.05 4.63
C VAL A 193 -1.56 -2.17 4.34
N ILE A 194 -1.10 -2.24 3.11
CA ILE A 194 -0.10 -3.22 2.69
C ILE A 194 1.18 -2.50 2.28
N ALA A 195 2.32 -3.08 2.63
CA ALA A 195 3.63 -2.64 2.18
C ALA A 195 4.22 -3.74 1.30
N VAL A 196 4.33 -3.45 0.01
CA VAL A 196 4.76 -4.41 -1.02
C VAL A 196 6.21 -4.10 -1.38
N PRO A 197 7.12 -5.10 -1.31
CA PRO A 197 8.49 -4.91 -1.75
C PRO A 197 8.56 -4.75 -3.26
N THR A 198 9.46 -3.88 -3.72
CA THR A 198 9.78 -3.66 -5.13
C THR A 198 11.09 -4.37 -5.51
N SER A 199 11.38 -4.44 -6.80
CA SER A 199 12.65 -4.98 -7.30
C SER A 199 13.88 -4.22 -6.80
N SER A 200 13.72 -2.95 -6.39
CA SER A 200 14.80 -2.14 -5.78
C SER A 200 15.03 -2.42 -4.31
N GLY A 201 14.22 -3.28 -3.67
CA GLY A 201 14.30 -3.59 -2.25
C GLY A 201 13.67 -2.54 -1.33
N THR A 202 12.95 -1.56 -1.89
CA THR A 202 12.14 -0.61 -1.12
C THR A 202 10.71 -1.13 -0.97
N TYR A 203 9.96 -0.58 -0.03
CA TYR A 203 8.54 -0.93 0.17
C TYR A 203 7.63 0.19 -0.29
N VAL A 204 6.63 -0.15 -1.09
CA VAL A 204 5.56 0.76 -1.51
C VAL A 204 4.31 0.48 -0.69
N ARG A 205 3.75 1.52 -0.10
CA ARG A 205 2.52 1.42 0.69
C ARG A 205 1.30 1.55 -0.20
N ILE A 206 0.36 0.64 0.00
CA ILE A 206 -0.93 0.64 -0.68
C ILE A 206 -2.02 0.56 0.38
N ALA A 207 -2.96 1.50 0.35
CA ALA A 207 -4.17 1.46 1.16
C ALA A 207 -5.31 0.86 0.34
N VAL A 208 -5.98 -0.13 0.90
CA VAL A 208 -7.15 -0.79 0.33
C VAL A 208 -8.36 -0.47 1.20
N THR A 209 -9.49 -0.13 0.59
CA THR A 209 -10.78 0.04 1.28
C THR A 209 -11.87 -0.69 0.52
N ALA A 210 -12.74 -1.39 1.23
CA ALA A 210 -13.91 -2.06 0.64
C ALA A 210 -15.09 -2.13 1.64
N GLY A 211 -16.22 -2.57 1.14
CA GLY A 211 -17.43 -2.72 1.96
C GLY A 211 -17.35 -3.85 2.98
N SER A 212 -16.48 -4.85 2.77
CA SER A 212 -16.34 -6.01 3.64
C SER A 212 -14.89 -6.48 3.74
N ALA A 213 -14.56 -7.22 4.80
CA ALA A 213 -13.24 -7.83 4.99
C ALA A 213 -12.90 -8.85 3.90
N GLU A 214 -13.88 -9.61 3.41
CA GLU A 214 -13.71 -10.59 2.34
C GLU A 214 -13.30 -9.92 1.01
N GLU A 215 -13.92 -8.78 0.69
CA GLU A 215 -13.52 -7.99 -0.48
C GLU A 215 -12.11 -7.44 -0.33
N VAL A 216 -11.75 -6.95 0.88
CA VAL A 216 -10.37 -6.49 1.18
C VAL A 216 -9.38 -7.63 0.96
N ASP A 217 -9.63 -8.82 1.51
CA ASP A 217 -8.76 -9.98 1.37
C ASP A 217 -8.57 -10.38 -0.11
N THR A 218 -9.66 -10.33 -0.89
CA THR A 218 -9.63 -10.63 -2.33
C THR A 218 -8.75 -9.61 -3.08
N ILE A 219 -8.93 -8.32 -2.83
CA ILE A 219 -8.15 -7.25 -3.46
C ILE A 219 -6.68 -7.37 -3.07
N VAL A 220 -6.39 -7.54 -1.76
CA VAL A 220 -5.03 -7.71 -1.25
C VAL A 220 -4.35 -8.91 -1.89
N SER A 221 -5.03 -10.06 -1.96
CA SER A 221 -4.50 -11.28 -2.60
C SER A 221 -4.18 -11.04 -4.08
N THR A 222 -5.06 -10.36 -4.81
CA THR A 222 -4.84 -10.01 -6.22
C THR A 222 -3.62 -9.12 -6.38
N ILE A 223 -3.49 -8.06 -5.56
CA ILE A 223 -2.33 -7.18 -5.59
C ILE A 223 -1.05 -7.97 -5.33
N LEU A 224 -0.99 -8.77 -4.26
CA LEU A 224 0.22 -9.49 -3.87
C LEU A 224 0.68 -10.54 -4.89
N THR A 225 -0.26 -11.16 -5.60
CA THR A 225 0.05 -12.17 -6.63
C THR A 225 0.42 -11.57 -7.99
N THR A 226 0.05 -10.31 -8.24
CA THR A 226 0.28 -9.65 -9.53
C THR A 226 1.30 -8.51 -9.45
N ALA A 227 1.69 -8.07 -8.26
CA ALA A 227 2.64 -6.98 -8.05
C ALA A 227 4.05 -7.32 -8.58
N HIS A 228 4.61 -6.46 -9.46
CA HIS A 228 5.95 -6.61 -10.04
C HIS A 228 6.53 -5.27 -10.48
#